data_c5b26aa856c6deffb9a19a960aa1547a
#
_entry.id   c5b26aa856c6deffb9a19a960aa1547a
#
_cell.length_a   1.000
_cell.length_b   1.000
_cell.length_c   1.000
_cell.angle_alpha   90.00
_cell.angle_beta   90.00
_cell.angle_gamma   90.00
#
_symmetry.space_group_name_H-M   'P 1'
#
loop_
_entity.id
_entity.type
_entity.pdbx_description
1 polymer ?
#
loop_
_entity_poly.entity_id
_entity_poly.type
_entity_poly.pdbx_seq_one_letter_code
_entity_poly.pdbx_strand_id
1 'polypeptide(L)'
;MSTEFLLKGLPADNPLGFMAALGVVVTACDAFPIPAEQDAVRLGWSRAMGGWRPTLYVPGSLTEEGLVAMLHGRLHRKFDPAASKAADERRGERNRCAKELKKGLVHLKELGRKTPSEVRAKLVREEIEPARRAVDAAGAAYRRALAQGGAPDLAVSLGASLKQVSGEAFGEAVRPWALEASSADRRLVDLAAGFGSDGVVDQDGNLEPTQFSKHNGAGGRNMLADVARLMTGVVPDRITAALFWPWTYSDEKLGLGWDPADARSHALMAENPEKAGSFTMHGANLLAFEGLRLMPAVPSGRRLTTTGTSRVGGVRAFSWPIWSAPLGVEAIRTLVALGEAQEVIPNRTRLARLGVEEVYRSEHFTFGKYPRFRPARAV
;
A
#
# COMPACT_ATOMS: atom_id res chain seq x y z
N MET A 1 -26.36 14.29 -15.27
CA MET A 1 -25.73 15.35 -14.45
C MET A 1 -24.62 14.72 -13.63
N SER A 2 -23.52 15.41 -13.41
CA SER A 2 -22.42 14.99 -12.52
C SER A 2 -22.19 16.05 -11.46
N THR A 3 -21.77 15.63 -10.28
CA THR A 3 -21.35 16.52 -9.19
C THR A 3 -19.83 16.59 -9.17
N GLU A 4 -19.29 17.79 -8.95
CA GLU A 4 -17.86 18.05 -8.84
C GLU A 4 -17.47 18.36 -7.42
N PHE A 5 -16.36 17.74 -6.95
CA PHE A 5 -15.80 17.96 -5.63
C PHE A 5 -14.34 18.38 -5.76
N LEU A 6 -14.03 19.63 -5.39
CA LEU A 6 -12.65 20.07 -5.23
C LEU A 6 -12.10 19.57 -3.89
N LEU A 7 -11.18 18.60 -3.93
CA LEU A 7 -10.61 17.97 -2.75
C LEU A 7 -9.43 18.79 -2.23
N LYS A 8 -9.73 19.91 -1.58
CA LYS A 8 -8.78 20.96 -1.16
C LYS A 8 -7.67 20.45 -0.23
N GLY A 9 -7.97 19.39 0.54
CA GLY A 9 -7.04 18.79 1.49
C GLY A 9 -5.94 17.95 0.85
N LEU A 10 -6.06 17.53 -0.43
CA LEU A 10 -5.10 16.64 -1.09
C LEU A 10 -4.08 17.43 -1.94
N PRO A 11 -2.86 17.71 -1.43
CA PRO A 11 -1.85 18.41 -2.20
C PRO A 11 -1.20 17.49 -3.24
N ALA A 12 -1.08 17.96 -4.49
CA ALA A 12 -0.48 17.18 -5.58
C ALA A 12 1.03 16.98 -5.45
N ASP A 13 1.72 17.88 -4.74
CA ASP A 13 3.16 17.85 -4.47
C ASP A 13 3.53 17.02 -3.23
N ASN A 14 2.58 16.26 -2.69
CA ASN A 14 2.79 15.32 -1.59
C ASN A 14 2.48 13.90 -2.08
N PRO A 15 3.41 12.92 -1.96
CA PRO A 15 3.17 11.53 -2.36
C PRO A 15 1.90 10.94 -1.73
N LEU A 16 1.66 11.19 -0.44
CA LEU A 16 0.44 10.73 0.25
C LEU A 16 -0.81 11.39 -0.34
N GLY A 17 -0.76 12.71 -0.64
CA GLY A 17 -1.87 13.43 -1.24
C GLY A 17 -2.24 12.91 -2.62
N PHE A 18 -1.22 12.67 -3.48
CA PHE A 18 -1.42 12.08 -4.80
C PHE A 18 -2.02 10.67 -4.71
N MET A 19 -1.42 9.80 -3.90
CA MET A 19 -1.91 8.41 -3.72
C MET A 19 -3.33 8.40 -3.13
N ALA A 20 -3.64 9.30 -2.20
CA ALA A 20 -4.99 9.43 -1.64
C ALA A 20 -6.01 9.86 -2.72
N ALA A 21 -5.65 10.78 -3.62
CA ALA A 21 -6.51 11.14 -4.74
C ALA A 21 -6.81 9.97 -5.67
N LEU A 22 -5.80 9.12 -5.96
CA LEU A 22 -6.00 7.86 -6.68
C LEU A 22 -6.96 6.92 -5.92
N GLY A 23 -6.80 6.84 -4.59
CA GLY A 23 -7.67 6.03 -3.75
C GLY A 23 -9.12 6.53 -3.73
N VAL A 24 -9.33 7.84 -3.74
CA VAL A 24 -10.67 8.43 -3.83
C VAL A 24 -11.38 7.99 -5.10
N VAL A 25 -10.73 8.12 -6.26
CA VAL A 25 -11.39 7.80 -7.54
C VAL A 25 -11.72 6.31 -7.66
N VAL A 26 -10.82 5.40 -7.25
CA VAL A 26 -11.11 3.96 -7.33
C VAL A 26 -12.17 3.53 -6.31
N THR A 27 -12.16 4.11 -5.10
CA THR A 27 -13.16 3.81 -4.07
C THR A 27 -14.54 4.35 -4.45
N ALA A 28 -14.58 5.54 -5.04
CA ALA A 28 -15.82 6.11 -5.58
C ALA A 28 -16.36 5.27 -6.74
N CYS A 29 -15.49 4.82 -7.65
CA CYS A 29 -15.87 3.92 -8.74
C CYS A 29 -16.53 2.63 -8.22
N ASP A 30 -15.93 1.99 -7.21
CA ASP A 30 -16.49 0.77 -6.58
C ASP A 30 -17.87 0.99 -5.92
N ALA A 31 -18.24 2.24 -5.63
CA ALA A 31 -19.53 2.54 -5.01
C ALA A 31 -20.71 2.48 -5.99
N PHE A 32 -20.43 2.56 -7.29
CA PHE A 32 -21.46 2.50 -8.33
C PHE A 32 -21.55 1.08 -8.90
N PRO A 33 -22.74 0.44 -8.82
CA PRO A 33 -22.90 -0.96 -9.26
C PRO A 33 -22.97 -1.10 -10.79
N ILE A 34 -23.29 -0.03 -11.50
CA ILE A 34 -23.50 -0.04 -12.95
C ILE A 34 -22.21 0.39 -13.66
N PRO A 35 -21.66 -0.41 -14.61
CA PRO A 35 -20.42 -0.08 -15.30
C PRO A 35 -20.42 1.31 -15.95
N ALA A 36 -21.52 1.74 -16.57
CA ALA A 36 -21.63 3.08 -17.16
C ALA A 36 -21.52 4.20 -16.12
N GLU A 37 -21.94 3.98 -14.88
CA GLU A 37 -21.78 4.93 -13.78
C GLU A 37 -20.34 4.91 -13.27
N GLN A 38 -19.69 3.75 -13.20
CA GLN A 38 -18.26 3.63 -12.88
C GLN A 38 -17.42 4.39 -13.90
N ASP A 39 -17.73 4.27 -15.19
CA ASP A 39 -17.05 4.99 -16.25
C ASP A 39 -17.29 6.53 -16.20
N ALA A 40 -18.34 6.97 -15.52
CA ALA A 40 -18.63 8.37 -15.30
C ALA A 40 -17.84 8.98 -14.12
N VAL A 41 -17.28 8.16 -13.24
CA VAL A 41 -16.39 8.63 -12.16
C VAL A 41 -15.04 9.05 -12.77
N ARG A 42 -14.64 10.28 -12.56
CA ARG A 42 -13.44 10.87 -13.16
C ARG A 42 -12.66 11.68 -12.13
N LEU A 43 -11.36 11.82 -12.39
CA LEU A 43 -10.47 12.67 -11.60
C LEU A 43 -9.66 13.56 -12.54
N GLY A 44 -9.60 14.83 -12.23
CA GLY A 44 -8.70 15.81 -12.83
C GLY A 44 -8.02 16.62 -11.74
N TRP A 45 -7.11 17.50 -12.13
CA TRP A 45 -6.42 18.40 -11.22
C TRP A 45 -6.63 19.85 -11.66
N SER A 46 -6.85 20.74 -10.71
CA SER A 46 -7.02 22.16 -10.95
C SER A 46 -6.10 22.99 -10.04
N ARG A 47 -5.71 24.18 -10.50
CA ARG A 47 -4.93 25.13 -9.71
C ARG A 47 -5.82 25.76 -8.64
N ALA A 48 -5.53 25.46 -7.37
CA ALA A 48 -6.23 25.98 -6.22
C ALA A 48 -5.31 26.01 -4.99
N MET A 49 -5.56 26.89 -4.05
CA MET A 49 -4.82 26.96 -2.78
C MET A 49 -3.29 27.05 -2.94
N GLY A 50 -2.82 27.74 -3.97
CA GLY A 50 -1.39 27.89 -4.27
C GLY A 50 -0.69 26.68 -4.88
N GLY A 51 -1.43 25.63 -5.30
CA GLY A 51 -0.88 24.43 -5.92
C GLY A 51 -1.93 23.68 -6.73
N TRP A 52 -1.62 22.47 -7.13
CA TRP A 52 -2.58 21.57 -7.75
C TRP A 52 -3.41 20.84 -6.70
N ARG A 53 -4.73 20.76 -6.92
CA ARG A 53 -5.69 20.01 -6.10
C ARG A 53 -6.56 19.13 -6.99
N PRO A 54 -6.89 17.90 -6.57
CA PRO A 54 -7.72 17.03 -7.38
C PRO A 54 -9.18 17.45 -7.33
N THR A 55 -9.85 17.34 -8.48
CA THR A 55 -11.29 17.50 -8.63
C THR A 55 -11.89 16.15 -9.00
N LEU A 56 -12.77 15.62 -8.14
CA LEU A 56 -13.50 14.40 -8.38
C LEU A 56 -14.84 14.71 -9.03
N TYR A 57 -15.18 13.98 -10.07
CA TYR A 57 -16.46 14.02 -10.76
C TYR A 57 -17.20 12.71 -10.52
N VAL A 58 -18.42 12.77 -10.01
CA VAL A 58 -19.25 11.58 -9.76
C VAL A 58 -20.63 11.75 -10.42
N PRO A 59 -21.26 10.64 -10.89
CA PRO A 59 -22.60 10.71 -11.45
C PRO A 59 -23.64 11.09 -10.39
N GLY A 60 -24.73 11.72 -10.83
CA GLY A 60 -25.85 12.11 -9.96
C GLY A 60 -25.61 13.40 -9.20
N SER A 61 -26.46 13.62 -8.18
CA SER A 61 -26.39 14.74 -7.24
C SER A 61 -25.98 14.19 -5.87
N LEU A 62 -24.83 14.64 -5.38
CA LEU A 62 -24.25 14.19 -4.11
C LEU A 62 -23.72 15.41 -3.35
N THR A 63 -23.85 15.41 -2.01
CA THR A 63 -23.22 16.42 -1.15
C THR A 63 -21.84 15.98 -0.69
N GLU A 64 -21.04 16.87 -0.07
CA GLU A 64 -19.74 16.49 0.53
C GLU A 64 -19.92 15.41 1.61
N GLU A 65 -20.96 15.52 2.45
CA GLU A 65 -21.29 14.53 3.47
C GLU A 65 -21.70 13.19 2.83
N GLY A 66 -22.45 13.23 1.73
CA GLY A 66 -22.84 12.07 0.96
C GLY A 66 -21.63 11.35 0.36
N LEU A 67 -20.68 12.10 -0.20
CA LEU A 67 -19.41 11.56 -0.69
C LEU A 67 -18.62 10.91 0.44
N VAL A 68 -18.46 11.58 1.57
CA VAL A 68 -17.75 11.04 2.74
C VAL A 68 -18.41 9.78 3.26
N ALA A 69 -19.73 9.76 3.38
CA ALA A 69 -20.49 8.58 3.84
C ALA A 69 -20.30 7.40 2.88
N MET A 70 -20.33 7.65 1.58
CA MET A 70 -20.10 6.65 0.52
C MET A 70 -18.68 6.07 0.63
N LEU A 71 -17.65 6.91 0.71
CA LEU A 71 -16.26 6.46 0.86
C LEU A 71 -16.06 5.71 2.18
N HIS A 72 -16.56 6.24 3.29
CA HIS A 72 -16.49 5.59 4.60
C HIS A 72 -17.13 4.21 4.57
N GLY A 73 -18.32 4.07 3.98
CA GLY A 73 -19.01 2.78 3.87
C GLY A 73 -18.21 1.72 3.10
N ARG A 74 -17.35 2.13 2.17
CA ARG A 74 -16.44 1.23 1.43
C ARG A 74 -15.16 0.90 2.18
N LEU A 75 -14.64 1.85 2.96
CA LEU A 75 -13.35 1.74 3.63
C LEU A 75 -13.44 1.15 5.04
N HIS A 76 -14.52 1.48 5.77
CA HIS A 76 -14.68 1.04 7.15
C HIS A 76 -14.95 -0.47 7.25
N ARG A 77 -14.36 -1.10 8.27
CA ARG A 77 -14.61 -2.49 8.66
C ARG A 77 -15.06 -2.54 10.11
N LYS A 78 -16.02 -3.42 10.40
CA LYS A 78 -16.46 -3.65 11.79
C LYS A 78 -15.27 -4.15 12.62
N PHE A 79 -15.10 -3.58 13.79
CA PHE A 79 -14.06 -3.97 14.74
C PHE A 79 -14.63 -4.95 15.78
N ASP A 80 -13.93 -6.06 15.97
CA ASP A 80 -14.16 -7.00 17.05
C ASP A 80 -12.93 -7.00 17.99
N PRO A 81 -13.04 -6.41 19.19
CA PRO A 81 -11.92 -6.35 20.14
C PRO A 81 -11.40 -7.73 20.57
N ALA A 82 -12.30 -8.70 20.75
CA ALA A 82 -11.91 -10.05 21.18
C ALA A 82 -11.13 -10.78 20.07
N ALA A 83 -11.60 -10.69 18.82
CA ALA A 83 -10.92 -11.26 17.68
C ALA A 83 -9.60 -10.54 17.37
N SER A 84 -9.51 -9.24 17.59
CA SER A 84 -8.26 -8.49 17.45
C SER A 84 -7.19 -8.96 18.45
N LYS A 85 -7.57 -9.16 19.72
CA LYS A 85 -6.69 -9.72 20.75
C LYS A 85 -6.26 -11.15 20.38
N ALA A 86 -7.20 -11.99 19.95
CA ALA A 86 -6.90 -13.34 19.48
C ALA A 86 -5.92 -13.33 18.29
N ALA A 87 -6.05 -12.38 17.36
CA ALA A 87 -5.11 -12.22 16.25
C ALA A 87 -3.68 -11.89 16.74
N ASP A 88 -3.53 -11.02 17.75
CA ASP A 88 -2.21 -10.70 18.32
C ASP A 88 -1.57 -11.92 19.02
N GLU A 89 -2.35 -12.71 19.74
CA GLU A 89 -1.89 -13.97 20.38
C GLU A 89 -1.44 -14.99 19.31
N ARG A 90 -2.23 -15.18 18.25
CA ARG A 90 -1.89 -16.08 17.14
C ARG A 90 -0.67 -15.61 16.35
N ARG A 91 -0.49 -14.29 16.22
CA ARG A 91 0.74 -13.72 15.65
C ARG A 91 1.96 -14.11 16.48
N GLY A 92 1.87 -14.03 17.80
CA GLY A 92 2.93 -14.47 18.72
C GLY A 92 3.28 -15.95 18.54
N GLU A 93 2.28 -16.81 18.43
CA GLU A 93 2.46 -18.24 18.17
C GLU A 93 3.16 -18.51 16.82
N ARG A 94 2.67 -17.91 15.75
CA ARG A 94 3.30 -18.02 14.42
C ARG A 94 4.78 -17.59 14.44
N ASN A 95 5.09 -16.49 15.13
CA ASN A 95 6.45 -15.98 15.21
C ASN A 95 7.37 -16.94 16.00
N ARG A 96 6.85 -17.66 17.00
CA ARG A 96 7.59 -18.72 17.70
C ARG A 96 7.90 -19.89 16.76
N CYS A 97 6.89 -20.40 16.04
CA CYS A 97 7.09 -21.46 15.06
C CYS A 97 8.10 -21.07 13.97
N ALA A 98 8.03 -19.81 13.47
CA ALA A 98 8.99 -19.31 12.48
C ALA A 98 10.43 -19.25 13.00
N LYS A 99 10.63 -18.95 14.29
CA LYS A 99 11.97 -19.00 14.92
C LYS A 99 12.52 -20.43 14.96
N GLU A 100 11.69 -21.42 15.29
CA GLU A 100 12.12 -22.83 15.31
C GLU A 100 12.47 -23.32 13.90
N LEU A 101 11.67 -23.00 12.89
CA LEU A 101 11.99 -23.31 11.50
C LEU A 101 13.33 -22.67 11.09
N LYS A 102 13.56 -21.41 11.47
CA LYS A 102 14.84 -20.74 11.18
C LYS A 102 16.03 -21.43 11.82
N LYS A 103 15.91 -21.95 13.05
CA LYS A 103 16.97 -22.72 13.72
C LYS A 103 17.30 -23.99 12.93
N GLY A 104 16.29 -24.76 12.51
CA GLY A 104 16.49 -25.96 11.70
C GLY A 104 17.17 -25.66 10.36
N LEU A 105 16.78 -24.56 9.69
CA LEU A 105 17.40 -24.14 8.44
C LEU A 105 18.86 -23.68 8.62
N VAL A 106 19.18 -23.00 9.72
CA VAL A 106 20.58 -22.64 10.07
C VAL A 106 21.39 -23.91 10.32
N HIS A 107 20.88 -24.85 11.10
CA HIS A 107 21.53 -26.15 11.36
C HIS A 107 21.80 -26.91 10.04
N LEU A 108 20.82 -26.96 9.13
CA LEU A 108 21.02 -27.58 7.81
C LEU A 108 22.12 -26.90 6.99
N LYS A 109 22.27 -25.58 7.10
CA LYS A 109 23.31 -24.81 6.43
C LYS A 109 24.70 -25.10 7.04
N GLU A 110 24.79 -25.21 8.37
CA GLU A 110 26.02 -25.48 9.11
C GLU A 110 26.59 -26.90 8.83
N LEU A 111 25.71 -27.88 8.58
CA LEU A 111 26.13 -29.22 8.16
C LEU A 111 26.97 -29.22 6.86
N GLY A 112 26.84 -28.18 6.02
CA GLY A 112 27.64 -27.98 4.81
C GLY A 112 27.41 -29.04 3.71
N ARG A 113 28.10 -28.85 2.57
CA ARG A 113 27.94 -29.74 1.39
C ARG A 113 28.62 -31.10 1.51
N LYS A 114 29.57 -31.26 2.44
CA LYS A 114 30.33 -32.51 2.64
C LYS A 114 29.60 -33.54 3.54
N THR A 115 28.53 -33.12 4.23
CA THR A 115 27.74 -34.02 5.06
C THR A 115 26.96 -35.04 4.21
N PRO A 116 26.91 -36.33 4.56
CA PRO A 116 26.16 -37.33 3.82
C PRO A 116 24.72 -36.93 3.56
N SER A 117 24.21 -37.25 2.38
CA SER A 117 22.85 -36.90 1.98
C SER A 117 21.77 -37.43 2.91
N GLU A 118 21.98 -38.63 3.46
CA GLU A 118 21.07 -39.27 4.41
C GLU A 118 20.91 -38.47 5.71
N VAL A 119 22.02 -37.95 6.26
CA VAL A 119 21.98 -37.13 7.49
C VAL A 119 21.20 -35.82 7.23
N ARG A 120 21.42 -35.18 6.07
CA ARG A 120 20.71 -34.00 5.69
C ARG A 120 19.23 -34.26 5.45
N ALA A 121 18.89 -35.38 4.77
CA ALA A 121 17.51 -35.79 4.54
C ALA A 121 16.78 -36.12 5.85
N LYS A 122 17.49 -36.75 6.82
CA LYS A 122 16.95 -37.01 8.16
C LYS A 122 16.61 -35.71 8.88
N LEU A 123 17.50 -34.73 8.90
CA LEU A 123 17.26 -33.40 9.50
C LEU A 123 16.07 -32.68 8.87
N VAL A 124 15.99 -32.72 7.54
CA VAL A 124 14.85 -32.11 6.82
C VAL A 124 13.53 -32.74 7.24
N ARG A 125 13.46 -34.08 7.25
CA ARG A 125 12.23 -34.80 7.58
C ARG A 125 11.84 -34.66 9.05
N GLU A 126 12.80 -34.68 9.98
CA GLU A 126 12.54 -34.74 11.42
C GLU A 126 12.40 -33.36 12.06
N GLU A 127 13.08 -32.33 11.56
CA GLU A 127 13.07 -30.99 12.16
C GLU A 127 12.42 -29.94 11.24
N ILE A 128 12.81 -29.87 9.96
CA ILE A 128 12.40 -28.76 9.08
C ILE A 128 10.97 -28.92 8.61
N GLU A 129 10.57 -30.08 8.11
CA GLU A 129 9.20 -30.29 7.62
C GLU A 129 8.13 -30.17 8.72
N PRO A 130 8.31 -30.72 9.95
CA PRO A 130 7.37 -30.48 11.03
C PRO A 130 7.30 -29.01 11.45
N ALA A 131 8.45 -28.32 11.52
CA ALA A 131 8.49 -26.88 11.83
C ALA A 131 7.80 -26.04 10.73
N ARG A 132 7.96 -26.40 9.46
CA ARG A 132 7.26 -25.75 8.35
C ARG A 132 5.74 -25.93 8.45
N ARG A 133 5.27 -27.17 8.68
CA ARG A 133 3.84 -27.43 8.90
C ARG A 133 3.29 -26.66 10.10
N ALA A 134 4.05 -26.51 11.18
CA ALA A 134 3.65 -25.71 12.33
C ALA A 134 3.52 -24.22 12.00
N VAL A 135 4.42 -23.66 11.19
CA VAL A 135 4.33 -22.27 10.71
C VAL A 135 3.07 -22.07 9.86
N ASP A 136 2.78 -23.00 8.96
CA ASP A 136 1.62 -22.94 8.06
C ASP A 136 0.31 -23.02 8.85
N ALA A 137 0.22 -23.94 9.81
CA ALA A 137 -0.95 -24.09 10.68
C ALA A 137 -1.19 -22.85 11.56
N ALA A 138 -0.12 -22.34 12.19
CA ALA A 138 -0.20 -21.12 12.99
C ALA A 138 -0.52 -19.88 12.12
N GLY A 139 0.00 -19.84 10.89
CA GLY A 139 -0.33 -18.82 9.90
C GLY A 139 -1.80 -18.84 9.52
N ALA A 140 -2.37 -20.02 9.27
CA ALA A 140 -3.81 -20.16 8.97
C ALA A 140 -4.69 -19.75 10.17
N ALA A 141 -4.31 -20.10 11.40
CA ALA A 141 -5.02 -19.67 12.60
C ALA A 141 -4.98 -18.14 12.77
N TYR A 142 -3.82 -17.54 12.52
CA TYR A 142 -3.64 -16.08 12.55
C TYR A 142 -4.51 -15.38 11.51
N ARG A 143 -4.54 -15.86 10.26
CA ARG A 143 -5.39 -15.30 9.19
C ARG A 143 -6.87 -15.34 9.55
N ARG A 144 -7.37 -16.46 10.10
CA ARG A 144 -8.76 -16.54 10.57
C ARG A 144 -9.07 -15.50 11.65
N ALA A 145 -8.19 -15.33 12.62
CA ALA A 145 -8.37 -14.32 13.67
C ALA A 145 -8.34 -12.88 13.11
N LEU A 146 -7.49 -12.59 12.13
CA LEU A 146 -7.47 -11.31 11.42
C LEU A 146 -8.80 -11.02 10.71
N ALA A 147 -9.37 -12.01 10.01
CA ALA A 147 -10.66 -11.86 9.33
C ALA A 147 -11.78 -11.51 10.30
N GLN A 148 -11.82 -12.17 11.44
CA GLN A 148 -12.79 -11.91 12.50
C GLN A 148 -12.60 -10.52 13.14
N GLY A 149 -11.35 -10.04 13.23
CA GLY A 149 -11.02 -8.72 13.75
C GLY A 149 -11.23 -7.56 12.78
N GLY A 150 -11.77 -7.80 11.58
CA GLY A 150 -12.01 -6.76 10.58
C GLY A 150 -10.76 -6.39 9.74
N ALA A 151 -9.75 -7.26 9.67
CA ALA A 151 -8.60 -7.04 8.81
C ALA A 151 -8.98 -6.97 7.32
N PRO A 152 -8.24 -6.21 6.49
CA PRO A 152 -8.47 -6.22 5.06
C PRO A 152 -8.24 -7.61 4.46
N ASP A 153 -8.98 -7.95 3.40
CA ASP A 153 -8.94 -9.27 2.76
C ASP A 153 -7.52 -9.70 2.36
N LEU A 154 -6.70 -8.75 1.93
CA LEU A 154 -5.30 -9.00 1.61
C LEU A 154 -4.49 -9.48 2.83
N ALA A 155 -4.69 -8.86 4.00
CA ALA A 155 -4.04 -9.29 5.25
C ALA A 155 -4.55 -10.65 5.73
N VAL A 156 -5.82 -10.97 5.48
CA VAL A 156 -6.42 -12.27 5.78
C VAL A 156 -5.74 -13.37 4.97
N SER A 157 -5.51 -13.15 3.70
CA SER A 157 -4.95 -14.16 2.80
C SER A 157 -3.43 -14.28 2.92
N LEU A 158 -2.72 -13.18 3.09
CA LEU A 158 -1.24 -13.15 3.10
C LEU A 158 -0.64 -13.02 4.50
N GLY A 159 -1.45 -12.66 5.50
CA GLY A 159 -0.95 -12.26 6.82
C GLY A 159 -0.49 -10.81 6.83
N ALA A 160 -0.17 -10.29 8.01
CA ALA A 160 0.16 -8.87 8.17
C ALA A 160 1.57 -8.48 7.70
N SER A 161 2.47 -9.45 7.45
CA SER A 161 3.86 -9.22 7.04
C SER A 161 4.19 -9.90 5.73
N LEU A 162 4.41 -9.12 4.69
CA LEU A 162 4.77 -9.62 3.35
C LEU A 162 6.17 -10.23 3.28
N LYS A 163 7.10 -9.82 4.13
CA LYS A 163 8.47 -10.40 4.18
C LYS A 163 8.54 -11.89 4.58
N GLN A 164 7.43 -12.46 4.99
CA GLN A 164 7.34 -13.86 5.41
C GLN A 164 6.39 -14.65 4.52
N VAL A 165 6.01 -14.08 3.38
CA VAL A 165 5.16 -14.72 2.38
C VAL A 165 6.06 -15.23 1.26
N SER A 166 6.08 -16.55 1.02
CA SER A 166 6.77 -17.10 -0.14
C SER A 166 6.06 -16.73 -1.44
N GLY A 167 6.81 -16.69 -2.55
CA GLY A 167 6.21 -16.46 -3.88
C GLY A 167 5.10 -17.45 -4.19
N GLU A 168 5.30 -18.75 -3.84
CA GLU A 168 4.29 -19.79 -3.99
C GLU A 168 3.01 -19.50 -3.21
N ALA A 169 3.12 -19.18 -1.90
CA ALA A 169 1.97 -18.85 -1.05
C ALA A 169 1.23 -17.60 -1.53
N PHE A 170 1.95 -16.62 -2.09
CA PHE A 170 1.34 -15.44 -2.70
C PHE A 170 0.56 -15.82 -3.96
N GLY A 171 1.16 -16.57 -4.87
CA GLY A 171 0.50 -17.03 -6.10
C GLY A 171 -0.75 -17.87 -5.80
N GLU A 172 -0.69 -18.78 -4.84
CA GLU A 172 -1.86 -19.56 -4.38
C GLU A 172 -2.97 -18.68 -3.81
N ALA A 173 -2.64 -17.67 -3.02
CA ALA A 173 -3.63 -16.75 -2.43
C ALA A 173 -4.28 -15.83 -3.47
N VAL A 174 -3.52 -15.39 -4.48
CA VAL A 174 -3.99 -14.42 -5.48
C VAL A 174 -4.71 -15.10 -6.65
N ARG A 175 -4.37 -16.34 -6.98
CA ARG A 175 -4.95 -17.08 -8.12
C ARG A 175 -6.48 -17.15 -8.13
N PRO A 176 -7.19 -17.44 -7.02
CA PRO A 176 -8.65 -17.42 -7.01
C PRO A 176 -9.19 -16.04 -7.38
N TRP A 177 -8.63 -14.97 -6.81
CA TRP A 177 -9.05 -13.60 -7.12
C TRP A 177 -8.82 -13.24 -8.58
N ALA A 178 -7.70 -13.69 -9.16
CA ALA A 178 -7.40 -13.45 -10.57
C ALA A 178 -8.34 -14.19 -11.52
N LEU A 179 -8.79 -15.39 -11.14
CA LEU A 179 -9.74 -16.18 -11.93
C LEU A 179 -11.18 -15.61 -11.85
N GLU A 180 -11.54 -15.04 -10.72
CA GLU A 180 -12.87 -14.47 -10.47
C GLU A 180 -12.97 -12.99 -10.87
N ALA A 181 -11.82 -12.32 -11.12
CA ALA A 181 -11.77 -10.91 -11.46
C ALA A 181 -12.55 -10.60 -12.75
N SER A 182 -13.41 -9.60 -12.67
CA SER A 182 -14.11 -9.01 -13.82
C SER A 182 -13.68 -7.55 -13.98
N SER A 183 -14.13 -6.89 -15.04
CA SER A 183 -13.92 -5.46 -15.22
C SER A 183 -14.57 -4.64 -14.09
N ALA A 184 -15.64 -5.17 -13.48
CA ALA A 184 -16.39 -4.51 -12.40
C ALA A 184 -15.86 -4.83 -10.99
N ASP A 185 -15.14 -5.94 -10.81
CA ASP A 185 -14.59 -6.35 -9.50
C ASP A 185 -13.16 -6.86 -9.62
N ARG A 186 -12.21 -5.94 -9.50
CA ARG A 186 -10.77 -6.19 -9.57
C ARG A 186 -10.03 -5.82 -8.30
N ARG A 187 -10.74 -5.35 -7.27
CA ARG A 187 -10.13 -4.69 -6.11
C ARG A 187 -9.00 -5.52 -5.47
N LEU A 188 -9.25 -6.81 -5.20
CA LEU A 188 -8.25 -7.66 -4.51
C LEU A 188 -7.04 -7.96 -5.40
N VAL A 189 -7.25 -8.23 -6.69
CA VAL A 189 -6.17 -8.47 -7.65
C VAL A 189 -5.31 -7.23 -7.82
N ASP A 190 -5.92 -6.07 -7.99
CA ASP A 190 -5.22 -4.81 -8.17
C ASP A 190 -4.45 -4.42 -6.89
N LEU A 191 -5.01 -4.64 -5.71
CA LEU A 191 -4.29 -4.46 -4.44
C LEU A 191 -3.10 -5.42 -4.33
N ALA A 192 -3.30 -6.71 -4.61
CA ALA A 192 -2.22 -7.69 -4.59
C ALA A 192 -1.09 -7.31 -5.53
N ALA A 193 -1.40 -6.88 -6.75
CA ALA A 193 -0.42 -6.39 -7.73
C ALA A 193 0.35 -5.15 -7.23
N GLY A 194 -0.26 -4.31 -6.41
CA GLY A 194 0.40 -3.16 -5.75
C GLY A 194 1.41 -3.58 -4.67
N PHE A 195 1.36 -4.81 -4.17
CA PHE A 195 2.23 -5.30 -3.08
C PHE A 195 3.36 -6.20 -3.52
N GLY A 196 3.24 -6.94 -4.61
CA GLY A 196 4.29 -7.85 -5.04
C GLY A 196 3.92 -8.68 -6.26
N SER A 197 4.81 -9.63 -6.57
CA SER A 197 4.60 -10.64 -7.60
C SER A 197 5.34 -11.92 -7.19
N ASP A 198 4.72 -13.06 -7.41
CA ASP A 198 5.33 -14.39 -7.26
C ASP A 198 6.48 -14.65 -8.23
N GLY A 199 6.57 -13.87 -9.31
CA GLY A 199 7.67 -13.93 -10.28
C GLY A 199 8.99 -13.33 -9.78
N VAL A 200 9.02 -12.64 -8.63
CA VAL A 200 10.25 -12.06 -8.05
C VAL A 200 10.28 -12.30 -6.54
N VAL A 201 11.23 -13.13 -6.13
CA VAL A 201 11.46 -13.48 -4.73
C VAL A 201 12.88 -13.15 -4.29
N ASP A 202 13.07 -12.95 -2.99
CA ASP A 202 14.39 -12.78 -2.39
C ASP A 202 15.17 -14.11 -2.30
N GLN A 203 16.36 -14.07 -1.70
CA GLN A 203 17.24 -15.26 -1.56
C GLN A 203 16.63 -16.37 -0.70
N ASP A 204 15.66 -16.02 0.16
CA ASP A 204 14.97 -16.95 1.05
C ASP A 204 13.64 -17.45 0.42
N GLY A 205 13.33 -17.06 -0.83
CA GLY A 205 12.11 -17.44 -1.55
C GLY A 205 10.88 -16.63 -1.15
N ASN A 206 11.04 -15.55 -0.38
CA ASN A 206 9.95 -14.66 0.00
C ASN A 206 9.77 -13.53 -1.02
N LEU A 207 8.57 -12.94 -1.03
CA LEU A 207 8.27 -11.81 -1.89
C LEU A 207 9.24 -10.65 -1.69
N GLU A 208 9.72 -10.08 -2.81
CA GLU A 208 10.38 -8.79 -2.77
C GLU A 208 9.32 -7.69 -2.56
N PRO A 209 9.40 -6.89 -1.47
CA PRO A 209 8.42 -5.83 -1.20
C PRO A 209 8.48 -4.72 -2.25
N THR A 210 7.33 -4.19 -2.64
CA THR A 210 7.28 -3.02 -3.52
C THR A 210 7.83 -1.76 -2.84
N GLN A 211 8.11 -0.72 -3.63
CA GLN A 211 8.63 0.55 -3.14
C GLN A 211 7.65 1.28 -2.18
N PHE A 212 6.36 0.96 -2.27
CA PHE A 212 5.32 1.52 -1.41
C PHE A 212 5.13 0.75 -0.10
N SER A 213 5.66 -0.46 0.03
CA SER A 213 5.63 -1.24 1.26
C SER A 213 6.73 -0.75 2.22
N LYS A 214 6.45 0.32 2.99
CA LYS A 214 7.43 0.99 3.87
C LYS A 214 7.64 0.30 5.22
N HIS A 215 6.64 -0.44 5.70
CA HIS A 215 6.67 -1.09 7.02
C HIS A 215 6.59 -2.61 6.87
N ASN A 216 7.73 -3.28 6.91
CA ASN A 216 7.85 -4.73 6.71
C ASN A 216 8.47 -5.42 7.95
N GLY A 217 7.89 -5.19 9.12
CA GLY A 217 8.30 -5.86 10.37
C GLY A 217 9.47 -5.20 11.11
N ALA A 218 10.14 -4.18 10.54
CA ALA A 218 11.13 -3.40 11.27
C ALA A 218 10.45 -2.64 12.43
N GLY A 219 11.01 -2.71 13.64
CA GLY A 219 10.39 -2.11 14.84
C GLY A 219 9.00 -2.68 15.19
N GLY A 220 8.66 -3.89 14.74
CA GLY A 220 7.37 -4.53 14.99
C GLY A 220 6.20 -3.98 14.17
N ARG A 221 6.43 -3.03 13.25
CA ARG A 221 5.38 -2.46 12.40
C ARG A 221 5.19 -3.27 11.11
N ASN A 222 3.94 -3.59 10.83
CA ASN A 222 3.50 -4.26 9.60
C ASN A 222 2.42 -3.43 8.93
N MET A 223 2.63 -3.08 7.68
CA MET A 223 1.75 -2.19 6.93
C MET A 223 0.31 -2.67 6.90
N LEU A 224 0.05 -3.94 6.58
CA LEU A 224 -1.31 -4.47 6.52
C LEU A 224 -2.01 -4.52 7.89
N ALA A 225 -1.24 -4.69 8.99
CA ALA A 225 -1.81 -4.59 10.33
C ALA A 225 -2.17 -3.13 10.69
N ASP A 226 -1.36 -2.17 10.27
CA ASP A 226 -1.67 -0.75 10.47
C ASP A 226 -2.88 -0.34 9.62
N VAL A 227 -2.99 -0.83 8.38
CA VAL A 227 -4.19 -0.63 7.52
C VAL A 227 -5.45 -1.22 8.16
N ALA A 228 -5.38 -2.43 8.74
CA ALA A 228 -6.51 -3.02 9.44
C ALA A 228 -7.00 -2.12 10.60
N ARG A 229 -6.07 -1.54 11.36
CA ARG A 229 -6.41 -0.58 12.42
C ARG A 229 -7.01 0.72 11.87
N LEU A 230 -6.50 1.23 10.75
CA LEU A 230 -7.08 2.38 10.07
C LEU A 230 -8.51 2.09 9.62
N MET A 231 -8.75 0.95 8.97
CA MET A 231 -10.09 0.54 8.50
C MET A 231 -11.11 0.38 9.62
N THR A 232 -10.68 -0.09 10.79
CA THR A 232 -11.57 -0.28 11.94
C THR A 232 -11.76 0.97 12.78
N GLY A 233 -10.80 1.89 12.75
CA GLY A 233 -10.79 3.12 13.58
C GLY A 233 -11.12 4.41 12.83
N VAL A 234 -11.26 4.38 11.49
CA VAL A 234 -11.56 5.59 10.74
C VAL A 234 -13.03 5.99 10.93
N VAL A 235 -13.23 7.29 11.16
CA VAL A 235 -14.58 7.91 11.26
C VAL A 235 -14.76 8.89 10.10
N PRO A 236 -16.00 9.24 9.73
CA PRO A 236 -16.29 10.16 8.62
C PRO A 236 -15.52 11.49 8.72
N ASP A 237 -15.41 12.08 9.92
CA ASP A 237 -14.72 13.36 10.14
C ASP A 237 -13.24 13.31 9.72
N ARG A 238 -12.55 12.19 9.88
CA ARG A 238 -11.17 12.03 9.44
C ARG A 238 -11.04 11.97 7.92
N ILE A 239 -12.04 11.41 7.24
CA ILE A 239 -12.12 11.42 5.78
C ILE A 239 -12.41 12.85 5.31
N THR A 240 -13.37 13.54 5.93
CA THR A 240 -13.69 14.94 5.65
C THR A 240 -12.46 15.83 5.79
N ALA A 241 -11.74 15.72 6.91
CA ALA A 241 -10.53 16.49 7.16
C ALA A 241 -9.44 16.21 6.11
N ALA A 242 -9.28 14.94 5.71
CA ALA A 242 -8.29 14.57 4.69
C ALA A 242 -8.63 15.15 3.31
N LEU A 243 -9.93 15.19 2.94
CA LEU A 243 -10.37 15.60 1.61
C LEU A 243 -10.53 17.12 1.45
N PHE A 244 -11.08 17.79 2.44
CA PHE A 244 -11.59 19.15 2.26
C PHE A 244 -10.87 20.23 3.07
N TRP A 245 -10.08 19.85 4.10
CA TRP A 245 -9.43 20.80 4.99
C TRP A 245 -7.91 20.78 4.86
N PRO A 246 -7.21 21.87 5.20
CA PRO A 246 -5.76 21.82 5.38
C PRO A 246 -5.37 20.76 6.40
N TRP A 247 -4.36 19.96 6.08
CA TRP A 247 -3.92 18.89 6.98
C TRP A 247 -3.31 19.43 8.27
N THR A 248 -3.89 19.03 9.38
CA THR A 248 -3.49 19.45 10.74
C THR A 248 -2.58 18.45 11.44
N TYR A 249 -2.42 17.24 10.86
CA TYR A 249 -1.63 16.15 11.44
C TYR A 249 -2.01 15.86 12.89
N SER A 250 -3.30 15.69 13.15
CA SER A 250 -3.86 15.49 14.49
C SER A 250 -4.02 14.02 14.89
N ASP A 251 -3.87 13.08 13.93
CA ASP A 251 -4.03 11.66 14.18
C ASP A 251 -2.73 11.03 14.66
N GLU A 252 -2.74 10.39 15.84
CA GLU A 252 -1.56 9.71 16.36
C GLU A 252 -1.27 8.38 15.66
N LYS A 253 0.00 8.12 15.38
CA LYS A 253 0.51 6.84 14.82
C LYS A 253 -0.13 6.44 13.48
N LEU A 254 0.05 5.18 13.09
CA LEU A 254 -0.53 4.56 11.89
C LEU A 254 -0.23 5.25 10.54
N GLY A 255 0.73 6.18 10.47
CA GLY A 255 1.26 6.67 9.19
C GLY A 255 1.91 5.53 8.40
N LEU A 256 1.60 5.39 7.10
CA LEU A 256 2.12 4.30 6.26
C LEU A 256 3.47 4.63 5.62
N GLY A 257 4.06 5.78 5.98
CA GLY A 257 5.40 6.20 5.53
C GLY A 257 5.43 6.84 4.14
N TRP A 258 4.30 7.28 3.65
CA TRP A 258 4.19 7.93 2.35
C TRP A 258 4.23 9.46 2.42
N ASP A 259 3.99 10.03 3.61
CA ASP A 259 4.05 11.47 3.82
C ASP A 259 5.49 11.90 4.16
N PRO A 260 6.07 12.88 3.44
CA PRO A 260 7.34 13.48 3.82
C PRO A 260 7.31 14.14 5.21
N ALA A 261 6.16 14.59 5.70
CA ALA A 261 6.00 15.15 7.03
C ALA A 261 6.31 14.12 8.14
N ASP A 262 6.10 12.83 7.90
CA ASP A 262 6.49 11.76 8.82
C ASP A 262 8.00 11.79 9.19
N ALA A 263 8.84 12.39 8.34
CA ALA A 263 10.27 12.53 8.57
C ALA A 263 10.65 13.83 9.29
N ARG A 264 9.81 14.87 9.23
CA ARG A 264 10.11 16.19 9.86
C ARG A 264 10.06 16.16 11.37
N SER A 265 9.24 15.29 11.94
CA SER A 265 9.09 15.15 13.39
C SER A 265 10.40 14.82 14.13
N HIS A 266 11.43 14.37 13.42
CA HIS A 266 12.70 13.97 14.01
C HIS A 266 13.85 14.99 13.86
N ALA A 267 13.74 15.92 12.93
CA ALA A 267 14.85 16.83 12.59
C ALA A 267 14.85 18.13 13.40
N LEU A 268 13.73 18.51 14.02
CA LEU A 268 13.51 19.82 14.65
C LEU A 268 12.99 19.75 16.09
N MET A 269 12.97 18.58 16.73
CA MET A 269 12.47 18.43 18.09
C MET A 269 13.57 18.54 19.13
N ALA A 270 13.34 19.36 20.17
CA ALA A 270 14.15 19.43 21.38
C ALA A 270 14.00 18.20 22.29
N GLU A 271 13.09 17.28 21.98
CA GLU A 271 12.81 16.05 22.73
C GLU A 271 13.24 14.79 21.98
N ASN A 272 13.50 13.71 22.74
CA ASN A 272 13.84 12.40 22.17
C ASN A 272 12.75 11.93 21.21
N PRO A 273 13.07 11.67 19.93
CA PRO A 273 12.11 11.24 18.90
C PRO A 273 11.30 9.99 19.25
N GLU A 274 11.82 9.12 20.12
CA GLU A 274 11.11 7.92 20.59
C GLU A 274 9.96 8.24 21.56
N LYS A 275 10.00 9.43 22.20
CA LYS A 275 8.96 9.91 23.12
C LYS A 275 7.97 10.86 22.45
N ALA A 276 8.36 11.53 21.39
CA ALA A 276 7.48 12.38 20.61
C ALA A 276 6.53 11.51 19.77
N GLY A 277 5.23 11.70 19.94
CA GLY A 277 4.21 11.01 19.12
C GLY A 277 4.40 11.31 17.65
N SER A 278 4.28 10.31 16.78
CA SER A 278 4.18 10.56 15.34
C SER A 278 2.73 10.91 15.00
N PHE A 279 2.52 12.04 14.35
CA PHE A 279 1.22 12.50 13.91
C PHE A 279 1.07 12.38 12.39
N THR A 280 -0.12 12.05 11.93
CA THR A 280 -0.42 11.78 10.53
C THR A 280 -1.86 12.17 10.18
N MET A 281 -2.31 11.80 8.98
CA MET A 281 -3.69 11.94 8.49
C MET A 281 -4.25 10.56 8.20
N HIS A 282 -5.04 9.98 9.12
CA HIS A 282 -5.57 8.61 8.99
C HIS A 282 -6.43 8.45 7.74
N GLY A 283 -7.34 9.40 7.46
CA GLY A 283 -8.19 9.38 6.28
C GLY A 283 -7.38 9.35 4.98
N ALA A 284 -6.33 10.18 4.87
CA ALA A 284 -5.46 10.22 3.70
C ALA A 284 -4.66 8.91 3.53
N ASN A 285 -4.11 8.35 4.63
CA ASN A 285 -3.38 7.07 4.57
C ASN A 285 -4.28 5.91 4.12
N LEU A 286 -5.51 5.87 4.61
CA LEU A 286 -6.46 4.82 4.23
C LEU A 286 -6.87 4.93 2.77
N LEU A 287 -7.18 6.14 2.29
CA LEU A 287 -7.44 6.38 0.87
C LEU A 287 -6.24 6.03 0.01
N ALA A 288 -5.04 6.45 0.40
CA ALA A 288 -3.81 6.15 -0.35
C ALA A 288 -3.52 4.64 -0.44
N PHE A 289 -3.93 3.86 0.55
CA PHE A 289 -3.87 2.39 0.48
C PHE A 289 -4.71 1.86 -0.69
N GLU A 290 -5.93 2.34 -0.88
CA GLU A 290 -6.74 1.97 -2.06
C GLU A 290 -6.12 2.49 -3.37
N GLY A 291 -5.40 3.61 -3.34
CA GLY A 291 -4.68 4.15 -4.49
C GLY A 291 -3.59 3.23 -5.05
N LEU A 292 -3.06 2.29 -4.24
CA LEU A 292 -2.10 1.28 -4.70
C LEU A 292 -2.66 0.38 -5.81
N ARG A 293 -3.95 0.28 -5.96
CA ARG A 293 -4.65 -0.45 -7.04
C ARG A 293 -4.29 0.07 -8.44
N LEU A 294 -3.85 1.32 -8.55
CA LEU A 294 -3.41 1.94 -9.80
C LEU A 294 -1.89 1.90 -9.99
N MET A 295 -1.16 1.31 -9.05
CA MET A 295 0.29 1.27 -9.04
C MET A 295 0.83 -0.16 -8.93
N PRO A 296 0.52 -1.05 -9.90
CA PRO A 296 0.98 -2.43 -9.88
C PRO A 296 2.50 -2.51 -9.92
N ALA A 297 3.02 -3.56 -9.31
CA ALA A 297 4.40 -3.97 -9.42
C ALA A 297 4.51 -5.13 -10.41
N VAL A 298 5.50 -5.06 -11.29
CA VAL A 298 5.71 -6.06 -12.34
C VAL A 298 7.13 -6.60 -12.30
N PRO A 299 7.35 -7.89 -12.59
CA PRO A 299 8.67 -8.45 -12.76
C PRO A 299 9.42 -7.79 -13.93
N SER A 300 10.68 -7.44 -13.70
CA SER A 300 11.60 -6.96 -14.72
C SER A 300 12.95 -7.67 -14.54
N GLY A 301 13.12 -8.80 -15.22
CA GLY A 301 14.20 -9.73 -14.98
C GLY A 301 14.14 -10.29 -13.55
N ARG A 302 15.23 -10.06 -12.78
CA ARG A 302 15.33 -10.50 -11.37
C ARG A 302 14.89 -9.42 -10.36
N ARG A 303 14.22 -8.39 -10.78
CA ARG A 303 13.82 -7.25 -9.93
C ARG A 303 12.34 -6.99 -10.06
N LEU A 304 11.77 -6.43 -9.00
CA LEU A 304 10.42 -5.93 -9.00
C LEU A 304 10.44 -4.44 -9.36
N THR A 305 9.76 -4.09 -10.46
CA THR A 305 9.52 -2.70 -10.86
C THR A 305 8.16 -2.27 -10.39
N THR A 306 8.09 -1.21 -9.61
CA THR A 306 6.83 -0.64 -9.12
C THR A 306 6.45 0.55 -9.99
N THR A 307 5.20 0.63 -10.41
CA THR A 307 4.67 1.75 -11.21
C THR A 307 5.02 3.10 -10.59
N GLY A 308 5.42 4.06 -11.42
CA GLY A 308 5.83 5.39 -10.99
C GLY A 308 7.22 5.45 -10.35
N THR A 309 7.91 4.32 -10.14
CA THR A 309 9.21 4.32 -9.48
C THR A 309 10.35 4.00 -10.45
N SER A 310 11.45 4.72 -10.30
CA SER A 310 12.67 4.56 -11.11
C SER A 310 13.94 4.86 -10.29
N ARG A 311 15.09 4.68 -10.90
CA ARG A 311 16.36 5.17 -10.35
C ARG A 311 16.80 6.41 -11.12
N VAL A 312 16.88 7.53 -10.41
CA VAL A 312 17.33 8.80 -10.95
C VAL A 312 18.64 9.17 -10.27
N GLY A 313 19.73 9.26 -11.03
CA GLY A 313 21.07 9.51 -10.45
C GLY A 313 21.51 8.47 -9.42
N GLY A 314 21.08 7.21 -9.57
CA GLY A 314 21.39 6.14 -8.60
C GLY A 314 20.42 6.06 -7.40
N VAL A 315 19.64 7.11 -7.15
CA VAL A 315 18.67 7.18 -6.05
C VAL A 315 17.31 6.68 -6.53
N ARG A 316 16.64 5.87 -5.71
CA ARG A 316 15.25 5.47 -5.99
C ARG A 316 14.33 6.68 -5.83
N ALA A 317 13.42 6.88 -6.79
CA ALA A 317 12.48 7.98 -6.78
C ALA A 317 11.09 7.51 -7.21
N PHE A 318 10.07 8.16 -6.69
CA PHE A 318 8.69 8.06 -7.14
C PHE A 318 8.37 9.34 -7.92
N SER A 319 7.94 9.20 -9.17
CA SER A 319 7.52 10.31 -10.03
C SER A 319 6.08 10.08 -10.48
N TRP A 320 5.28 11.14 -10.48
CA TRP A 320 3.88 11.06 -10.87
C TRP A 320 3.44 12.26 -11.69
N PRO A 321 2.60 12.03 -12.72
CA PRO A 321 2.05 13.07 -13.55
C PRO A 321 0.86 13.75 -12.89
N ILE A 322 0.66 15.02 -13.22
CA ILE A 322 -0.55 15.81 -12.94
C ILE A 322 -1.20 16.17 -14.28
N TRP A 323 -2.50 16.07 -14.37
CA TRP A 323 -3.30 16.30 -15.57
C TRP A 323 -4.55 17.12 -15.25
N SER A 324 -5.01 17.96 -16.15
CA SER A 324 -6.20 18.82 -15.93
C SER A 324 -7.51 18.19 -16.41
N ALA A 325 -7.47 17.40 -17.48
CA ALA A 325 -8.65 16.76 -18.04
C ALA A 325 -9.26 15.73 -17.06
N PRO A 326 -10.59 15.67 -16.90
CA PRO A 326 -11.23 14.64 -16.09
C PRO A 326 -11.05 13.24 -16.72
N LEU A 327 -10.24 12.38 -16.12
CA LEU A 327 -9.92 11.04 -16.62
C LEU A 327 -10.61 9.96 -15.78
N GLY A 328 -11.09 8.91 -16.43
CA GLY A 328 -11.57 7.68 -15.79
C GLY A 328 -10.40 6.81 -15.30
N VAL A 329 -10.71 5.80 -14.47
CA VAL A 329 -9.75 4.95 -13.77
C VAL A 329 -8.73 4.30 -14.71
N GLU A 330 -9.14 3.77 -15.86
CA GLU A 330 -8.22 3.09 -16.78
C GLU A 330 -7.27 4.06 -17.51
N ALA A 331 -7.74 5.25 -17.83
CA ALA A 331 -6.88 6.29 -18.39
C ALA A 331 -5.86 6.78 -17.36
N ILE A 332 -6.27 6.92 -16.09
CA ILE A 332 -5.37 7.26 -14.98
C ILE A 332 -4.32 6.16 -14.78
N ARG A 333 -4.72 4.88 -14.78
CA ARG A 333 -3.83 3.72 -14.68
C ARG A 333 -2.72 3.78 -15.73
N THR A 334 -3.11 4.05 -16.97
CA THR A 334 -2.18 4.20 -18.11
C THR A 334 -1.25 5.39 -17.91
N LEU A 335 -1.79 6.54 -17.49
CA LEU A 335 -1.03 7.77 -17.33
C LEU A 335 0.02 7.68 -16.20
N VAL A 336 -0.35 7.06 -15.07
CA VAL A 336 0.57 6.86 -13.94
C VAL A 336 1.69 5.88 -14.29
N ALA A 337 1.45 4.95 -15.21
CA ALA A 337 2.44 3.99 -15.70
C ALA A 337 3.40 4.54 -16.76
N LEU A 338 3.22 5.77 -17.24
CA LEU A 338 4.08 6.35 -18.27
C LEU A 338 5.55 6.40 -17.86
N GLY A 339 6.40 5.71 -18.62
CA GLY A 339 7.84 5.69 -18.41
C GLY A 339 8.49 7.07 -18.57
N GLU A 340 7.94 7.91 -19.47
CA GLU A 340 8.43 9.26 -19.74
C GLU A 340 8.39 10.18 -18.51
N ALA A 341 7.43 10.00 -17.61
CA ALA A 341 7.37 10.75 -16.36
C ALA A 341 8.48 10.33 -15.37
N GLN A 342 9.09 9.16 -15.59
CA GLN A 342 10.11 8.57 -14.73
C GLN A 342 11.55 8.81 -15.24
N GLU A 343 11.70 9.40 -16.43
CA GLU A 343 13.01 9.78 -16.99
C GLU A 343 13.75 10.78 -16.07
N VAL A 344 15.08 10.80 -16.14
CA VAL A 344 15.91 11.76 -15.35
C VAL A 344 15.46 13.19 -15.61
N ILE A 345 15.27 13.53 -16.87
CA ILE A 345 14.70 14.80 -17.34
C ILE A 345 13.49 14.45 -18.22
N PRO A 346 12.26 14.58 -17.70
CA PRO A 346 11.06 14.25 -18.45
C PRO A 346 10.93 15.14 -19.71
N ASN A 347 10.54 14.53 -20.83
CA ASN A 347 10.25 15.28 -22.04
C ASN A 347 8.90 16.01 -21.91
N ARG A 348 8.94 17.25 -21.43
CA ARG A 348 7.76 18.05 -21.15
C ARG A 348 6.88 18.26 -22.39
N THR A 349 7.45 18.45 -23.59
CA THR A 349 6.68 18.62 -24.82
C THR A 349 5.88 17.37 -25.16
N ARG A 350 6.46 16.20 -25.01
CA ARG A 350 5.77 14.92 -25.23
C ARG A 350 4.69 14.69 -24.17
N LEU A 351 5.01 14.92 -22.90
CA LEU A 351 4.07 14.78 -21.81
C LEU A 351 2.87 15.73 -21.94
N ALA A 352 3.09 16.98 -22.33
CA ALA A 352 2.00 17.94 -22.58
C ALA A 352 1.04 17.47 -23.69
N ARG A 353 1.54 16.82 -24.74
CA ARG A 353 0.70 16.20 -25.80
C ARG A 353 -0.17 15.06 -25.27
N LEU A 354 0.22 14.44 -24.16
CA LEU A 354 -0.55 13.40 -23.46
C LEU A 354 -1.45 13.99 -22.36
N GLY A 355 -1.54 15.32 -22.26
CA GLY A 355 -2.37 16.00 -21.27
C GLY A 355 -1.73 16.14 -19.89
N VAL A 356 -0.42 15.87 -19.76
CA VAL A 356 0.32 16.05 -18.49
C VAL A 356 0.75 17.51 -18.37
N GLU A 357 0.29 18.15 -17.30
CA GLU A 357 0.56 19.56 -16.97
C GLU A 357 1.86 19.72 -16.16
N GLU A 358 2.13 18.77 -15.27
CA GLU A 358 3.26 18.80 -14.36
C GLU A 358 3.70 17.37 -14.02
N VAL A 359 4.96 17.18 -13.64
CA VAL A 359 5.46 15.96 -13.05
C VAL A 359 6.11 16.29 -11.72
N TYR A 360 5.66 15.65 -10.66
CA TYR A 360 6.30 15.71 -9.37
C TYR A 360 7.19 14.49 -9.15
N ARG A 361 8.28 14.70 -8.40
CA ARG A 361 9.23 13.65 -8.04
C ARG A 361 9.62 13.75 -6.58
N SER A 362 9.57 12.61 -5.90
CA SER A 362 10.04 12.45 -4.53
C SER A 362 11.09 11.34 -4.46
N GLU A 363 12.21 11.62 -3.84
CA GLU A 363 13.28 10.64 -3.62
C GLU A 363 12.98 9.76 -2.41
N HIS A 364 13.36 8.48 -2.50
CA HIS A 364 13.40 7.59 -1.36
C HIS A 364 14.66 7.83 -0.55
N PHE A 365 14.52 7.91 0.76
CA PHE A 365 15.65 7.89 1.67
C PHE A 365 15.34 6.99 2.86
N THR A 366 16.37 6.58 3.57
CA THR A 366 16.21 5.75 4.78
C THR A 366 16.56 6.61 5.99
N PHE A 367 15.63 6.72 6.93
CA PHE A 367 15.87 7.31 8.22
C PHE A 367 15.91 6.20 9.28
N GLY A 368 17.08 5.94 9.83
CA GLY A 368 17.30 4.77 10.67
C GLY A 368 17.00 3.47 9.90
N LYS A 369 15.97 2.73 10.31
CA LYS A 369 15.52 1.48 9.66
C LYS A 369 14.31 1.67 8.73
N TYR A 370 13.80 2.89 8.61
CA TYR A 370 12.53 3.16 7.93
C TYR A 370 12.74 3.89 6.61
N PRO A 371 12.32 3.29 5.48
CA PRO A 371 12.29 3.99 4.21
C PRO A 371 11.17 5.04 4.22
N ARG A 372 11.47 6.23 3.68
CA ARG A 372 10.58 7.39 3.63
C ARG A 372 10.66 8.06 2.27
N PHE A 373 9.75 8.98 2.02
CA PHE A 373 9.80 9.92 0.91
C PHE A 373 10.32 11.28 1.36
N ARG A 374 11.12 11.94 0.51
CA ARG A 374 11.46 13.37 0.66
C ARG A 374 10.29 14.23 0.19
N PRO A 375 10.24 15.53 0.57
CA PRO A 375 9.36 16.48 -0.10
C PRO A 375 9.57 16.42 -1.62
N ALA A 376 8.46 16.40 -2.37
CA ALA A 376 8.54 16.32 -3.81
C ALA A 376 8.90 17.68 -4.42
N ARG A 377 9.42 17.62 -5.64
CA ARG A 377 9.69 18.79 -6.49
C ARG A 377 9.12 18.55 -7.88
N ALA A 378 8.72 19.61 -8.54
CA ALA A 378 8.42 19.59 -9.97
C ALA A 378 9.71 19.33 -10.77
N VAL A 379 9.62 18.52 -11.85
CA VAL A 379 10.78 18.09 -12.66
C VAL A 379 10.50 18.29 -14.15
#